data_4c1eea8565c03f3c0c89beca5f8dbf68
#
_entry.id   4c1eea8565c03f3c0c89beca5f8dbf68
#
_cell.length_a   1.000
_cell.length_b   1.000
_cell.length_c   1.000
_cell.angle_alpha   90.00
_cell.angle_beta   90.00
_cell.angle_gamma   90.00
#
_symmetry.space_group_name_H-M   'P 1'
#
loop_
_entity.id
_entity.type
_entity.pdbx_description
1 polymer ?
#
loop_
_entity_poly.entity_id
_entity_poly.type
_entity_poly.pdbx_seq_one_letter_code
_entity_poly.pdbx_strand_id
1 'polypeptide(L)'
;MVHRAHNPRWAFAAESGQGAATAGGRFNRVGLRALYTSLRFETAWLEAQQAFAFKAQPLTLCTYDVDCADMLDLTDSQTLADHAITPAMLACAWKDLATRGRTPPTWELAERLIAEGVAGILVRSFASGASDADVNAIFWTWGPDPPHQVRVIDEFQRLPRDDRSWR
;
A
#
# COMPACT_ATOMS: atom_id res chain seq x y z
N MET A 1 -6.94 -11.34 5.59
CA MET A 1 -5.86 -11.58 4.60
C MET A 1 -5.84 -10.45 3.60
N VAL A 2 -4.64 -10.06 3.13
CA VAL A 2 -4.44 -9.07 2.06
C VAL A 2 -3.43 -9.59 1.05
N HIS A 3 -3.35 -8.93 -0.11
CA HIS A 3 -2.53 -9.38 -1.24
C HIS A 3 -1.65 -8.24 -1.76
N ARG A 4 -0.48 -8.60 -2.29
CA ARG A 4 0.41 -7.64 -2.94
C ARG A 4 1.09 -8.28 -4.13
N ALA A 5 1.08 -7.59 -5.26
CA ALA A 5 1.88 -7.95 -6.43
C ALA A 5 3.06 -6.98 -6.55
N HIS A 6 4.28 -7.50 -6.71
CA HIS A 6 5.48 -6.70 -6.78
C HIS A 6 6.53 -7.29 -7.72
N ASN A 7 7.53 -6.50 -8.06
CA ASN A 7 8.64 -6.95 -8.88
C ASN A 7 9.36 -8.15 -8.20
N PRO A 8 9.58 -9.28 -8.92
CA PRO A 8 10.23 -10.47 -8.37
C PRO A 8 11.60 -10.22 -7.75
N ARG A 9 12.34 -9.22 -8.22
CA ARG A 9 13.64 -8.82 -7.65
C ARG A 9 13.57 -8.52 -6.16
N TRP A 10 12.43 -8.04 -5.67
CA TRP A 10 12.24 -7.64 -4.27
C TRP A 10 11.44 -8.66 -3.46
N ALA A 11 11.19 -9.86 -4.04
CA ALA A 11 10.38 -10.89 -3.38
C ALA A 11 11.04 -11.43 -2.09
N PHE A 12 12.36 -11.35 -1.94
CA PHE A 12 13.08 -11.70 -0.71
C PHE A 12 12.76 -10.77 0.48
N ALA A 13 12.18 -9.62 0.23
CA ALA A 13 11.85 -8.61 1.24
C ALA A 13 10.37 -8.17 1.12
N ALA A 14 9.47 -9.16 0.96
CA ALA A 14 8.05 -8.95 0.67
C ALA A 14 7.34 -8.03 1.68
N GLU A 15 7.78 -8.01 2.94
CA GLU A 15 7.20 -7.22 4.04
C GLU A 15 7.92 -5.88 4.28
N SER A 16 8.95 -5.53 3.50
CA SER A 16 9.85 -4.44 3.87
C SER A 16 9.25 -3.03 3.80
N GLY A 17 8.31 -2.78 2.91
CA GLY A 17 7.81 -1.42 2.62
C GLY A 17 8.87 -0.46 2.06
N GLN A 18 10.12 -0.92 1.87
CA GLN A 18 11.24 -0.09 1.47
C GLN A 18 11.07 0.55 0.09
N GLY A 19 10.40 -0.14 -0.83
CA GLY A 19 10.10 0.41 -2.16
C GLY A 19 9.30 1.71 -2.08
N ALA A 20 8.31 1.77 -1.19
CA ALA A 20 7.52 2.97 -0.94
C ALA A 20 8.35 4.07 -0.28
N ALA A 21 9.23 3.73 0.66
CA ALA A 21 10.14 4.71 1.27
C ALA A 21 11.10 5.33 0.24
N THR A 22 11.54 4.56 -0.74
CA THR A 22 12.48 5.04 -1.78
C THR A 22 11.80 5.91 -2.83
N ALA A 23 10.61 5.51 -3.30
CA ALA A 23 9.93 6.15 -4.43
C ALA A 23 8.85 7.16 -4.02
N GLY A 24 8.38 7.09 -2.77
CA GLY A 24 7.13 7.69 -2.37
C GLY A 24 5.91 6.94 -2.92
N GLY A 25 4.75 7.23 -2.38
CA GLY A 25 3.47 6.70 -2.83
C GLY A 25 2.36 7.71 -2.58
N ARG A 26 1.12 7.34 -2.89
CA ARG A 26 -0.03 8.23 -2.66
C ARG A 26 -0.15 8.63 -1.19
N PHE A 27 0.09 7.71 -0.26
CA PHE A 27 -0.10 7.89 1.19
C PHE A 27 1.21 7.81 1.98
N ASN A 28 2.34 8.10 1.34
CA ASN A 28 3.62 8.27 2.02
C ASN A 28 4.56 9.14 1.18
N ARG A 29 5.29 10.03 1.82
CA ARG A 29 6.40 10.74 1.18
C ARG A 29 7.65 9.86 1.09
N VAL A 30 8.61 10.26 0.28
CA VAL A 30 9.95 9.66 0.28
C VAL A 30 10.54 9.72 1.69
N GLY A 31 11.15 8.61 2.12
CA GLY A 31 11.69 8.42 3.47
C GLY A 31 10.72 7.74 4.45
N LEU A 32 9.41 7.85 4.25
CA LEU A 32 8.41 7.18 5.08
C LEU A 32 8.11 5.79 4.50
N ARG A 33 8.28 4.74 5.30
CA ARG A 33 7.92 3.37 4.89
C ARG A 33 6.40 3.21 4.86
N ALA A 34 5.91 2.49 3.86
CA ALA A 34 4.53 2.05 3.79
C ALA A 34 4.44 0.71 3.07
N LEU A 35 3.60 -0.17 3.56
CA LEU A 35 3.31 -1.45 2.91
C LEU A 35 1.94 -1.34 2.23
N TYR A 36 1.96 -1.29 0.90
CA TYR A 36 0.77 -1.24 0.07
C TYR A 36 0.31 -2.64 -0.27
N THR A 37 -0.92 -2.97 0.07
CA THR A 37 -1.58 -4.24 -0.20
C THR A 37 -3.02 -3.99 -0.66
N SER A 38 -3.73 -5.04 -1.05
CA SER A 38 -5.12 -4.97 -1.47
C SER A 38 -5.93 -6.10 -0.83
N LEU A 39 -7.23 -5.89 -0.62
CA LEU A 39 -8.10 -6.91 -0.03
C LEU A 39 -8.39 -8.07 -0.99
N ARG A 40 -8.16 -7.86 -2.29
CA ARG A 40 -8.34 -8.87 -3.35
C ARG A 40 -7.05 -8.99 -4.16
N PHE A 41 -6.75 -10.20 -4.64
CA PHE A 41 -5.56 -10.42 -5.46
C PHE A 41 -5.66 -9.74 -6.84
N GLU A 42 -6.88 -9.65 -7.41
CA GLU A 42 -7.12 -8.94 -8.66
C GLU A 42 -6.79 -7.45 -8.52
N THR A 43 -7.18 -6.85 -7.39
CA THR A 43 -6.85 -5.46 -7.09
C THR A 43 -5.34 -5.27 -6.94
N ALA A 44 -4.65 -6.19 -6.25
CA ALA A 44 -3.19 -6.15 -6.11
C ALA A 44 -2.49 -6.23 -7.48
N TRP A 45 -3.00 -7.07 -8.38
CA TRP A 45 -2.53 -7.16 -9.76
C TRP A 45 -2.78 -5.87 -10.53
N LEU A 46 -4.00 -5.32 -10.45
CA LEU A 46 -4.39 -4.07 -11.10
C LEU A 46 -3.49 -2.90 -10.67
N GLU A 47 -3.25 -2.76 -9.37
CA GLU A 47 -2.37 -1.72 -8.81
C GLU A 47 -0.93 -1.84 -9.31
N ALA A 48 -0.40 -3.06 -9.38
CA ALA A 48 0.96 -3.29 -9.87
C ALA A 48 1.11 -3.03 -11.39
N GLN A 49 0.04 -3.21 -12.17
CA GLN A 49 0.03 -3.00 -13.62
C GLN A 49 -0.07 -1.53 -14.04
N GLN A 50 -0.42 -0.61 -13.15
CA GLN A 50 -0.58 0.82 -13.50
C GLN A 50 0.64 1.43 -14.21
N ALA A 51 1.87 0.98 -13.85
CA ALA A 51 3.10 1.43 -14.49
C ALA A 51 3.34 0.79 -15.87
N PHE A 52 2.56 -0.24 -16.25
CA PHE A 52 2.76 -1.07 -17.44
C PHE A 52 1.45 -1.33 -18.18
N ALA A 53 0.67 -0.29 -18.41
CA ALA A 53 -0.70 -0.37 -18.95
C ALA A 53 -0.82 -1.18 -20.27
N PHE A 54 0.24 -1.29 -21.07
CA PHE A 54 0.19 -1.91 -22.39
C PHE A 54 0.80 -3.32 -22.48
N LYS A 55 1.51 -3.77 -21.43
CA LYS A 55 2.03 -5.15 -21.36
C LYS A 55 2.31 -5.56 -19.94
N ALA A 56 1.84 -6.76 -19.59
CA ALA A 56 2.13 -7.37 -18.30
C ALA A 56 3.64 -7.63 -18.15
N GLN A 57 4.16 -7.29 -16.99
CA GLN A 57 5.51 -7.66 -16.57
C GLN A 57 5.43 -8.84 -15.59
N PRO A 58 6.49 -9.66 -15.47
CA PRO A 58 6.54 -10.68 -14.41
C PRO A 58 6.37 -10.04 -13.04
N LEU A 59 5.48 -10.60 -12.23
CA LEU A 59 5.20 -10.15 -10.87
C LEU A 59 5.20 -11.34 -9.91
N THR A 60 5.62 -11.11 -8.68
CA THR A 60 5.38 -12.02 -7.56
C THR A 60 4.12 -11.57 -6.85
N LEU A 61 3.13 -12.46 -6.74
CA LEU A 61 1.91 -12.23 -5.96
C LEU A 61 2.04 -12.94 -4.62
N CYS A 62 1.98 -12.16 -3.54
CA CYS A 62 2.04 -12.66 -2.17
C CYS A 62 0.71 -12.41 -1.46
N THR A 63 0.36 -13.34 -0.57
CA THR A 63 -0.74 -13.21 0.38
C THR A 63 -0.16 -12.99 1.78
N TYR A 64 -0.81 -12.14 2.57
CA TYR A 64 -0.40 -11.83 3.93
C TYR A 64 -1.51 -12.17 4.91
N ASP A 65 -1.13 -12.76 6.03
CA ASP A 65 -1.96 -12.85 7.21
C ASP A 65 -1.88 -11.53 7.98
N VAL A 66 -3.03 -11.00 8.39
CA VAL A 66 -3.14 -9.68 9.02
C VAL A 66 -3.99 -9.77 10.26
N ASP A 67 -3.39 -9.35 11.38
CA ASP A 67 -4.05 -9.01 12.65
C ASP A 67 -3.49 -7.64 13.08
N CYS A 68 -4.11 -6.57 12.58
CA CYS A 68 -3.63 -5.21 12.73
C CYS A 68 -4.72 -4.35 13.38
N ALA A 69 -4.45 -3.90 14.58
CA ALA A 69 -5.25 -2.89 15.27
C ALA A 69 -5.01 -1.49 14.66
N ASP A 70 -5.79 -0.52 15.11
CA ASP A 70 -5.63 0.90 14.77
C ASP A 70 -5.69 1.18 13.24
N MET A 71 -6.48 0.38 12.53
CA MET A 71 -6.79 0.60 11.12
C MET A 71 -7.99 1.54 10.96
N LEU A 72 -7.87 2.55 10.09
CA LEU A 72 -8.95 3.48 9.79
C LEU A 72 -9.57 3.16 8.43
N ASP A 73 -10.88 2.95 8.38
CA ASP A 73 -11.59 2.65 7.15
C ASP A 73 -12.04 3.93 6.40
N LEU A 74 -11.28 4.34 5.41
CA LEU A 74 -11.59 5.49 4.55
C LEU A 74 -12.54 5.12 3.38
N THR A 75 -13.10 3.92 3.37
CA THR A 75 -14.20 3.58 2.44
C THR A 75 -15.56 3.94 3.03
N ASP A 76 -15.64 4.12 4.36
CA ASP A 76 -16.83 4.52 5.08
C ASP A 76 -17.02 6.05 5.08
N SER A 77 -18.20 6.49 4.72
CA SER A 77 -18.53 7.92 4.61
C SER A 77 -18.59 8.65 5.96
N GLN A 78 -18.96 7.94 7.04
CA GLN A 78 -18.98 8.53 8.37
C GLN A 78 -17.56 8.77 8.88
N THR A 79 -16.69 7.79 8.70
CA THR A 79 -15.27 7.90 9.02
C THR A 79 -14.62 9.07 8.28
N LEU A 80 -14.92 9.24 6.99
CA LEU A 80 -14.42 10.38 6.21
C LEU A 80 -14.88 11.72 6.81
N ALA A 81 -16.16 11.82 7.19
CA ALA A 81 -16.71 13.03 7.79
C ALA A 81 -16.07 13.34 9.15
N ASP A 82 -15.96 12.35 10.02
CA ASP A 82 -15.40 12.48 11.37
C ASP A 82 -13.93 12.97 11.36
N HIS A 83 -13.18 12.59 10.33
CA HIS A 83 -11.77 12.98 10.14
C HIS A 83 -11.59 14.16 9.18
N ALA A 84 -12.66 14.83 8.74
CA ALA A 84 -12.64 15.94 7.78
C ALA A 84 -11.88 15.60 6.49
N ILE A 85 -12.05 14.37 6.00
CA ILE A 85 -11.42 13.87 4.77
C ILE A 85 -12.43 13.93 3.64
N THR A 86 -12.04 14.50 2.49
CA THR A 86 -12.90 14.53 1.31
C THR A 86 -12.45 13.52 0.26
N PRO A 87 -13.35 12.95 -0.54
CA PRO A 87 -12.96 12.09 -1.67
C PRO A 87 -11.98 12.77 -2.63
N ALA A 88 -12.09 14.09 -2.82
CA ALA A 88 -11.17 14.86 -3.67
C ALA A 88 -9.73 14.90 -3.13
N MET A 89 -9.55 14.95 -1.80
CA MET A 89 -8.22 14.83 -1.18
C MET A 89 -7.59 13.48 -1.50
N LEU A 90 -8.35 12.39 -1.35
CA LEU A 90 -7.87 11.03 -1.60
C LEU A 90 -7.53 10.80 -3.08
N ALA A 91 -8.33 11.37 -3.99
CA ALA A 91 -8.18 11.23 -5.44
C ALA A 91 -7.15 12.20 -6.06
N CYS A 92 -6.46 13.02 -5.26
CA CYS A 92 -5.53 14.02 -5.78
C CYS A 92 -4.46 13.41 -6.72
N ALA A 93 -3.99 14.20 -7.67
CA ALA A 93 -2.90 13.82 -8.58
C ALA A 93 -1.54 13.90 -7.86
N TRP A 94 -1.37 13.07 -6.82
CA TRP A 94 -0.25 13.12 -5.89
C TRP A 94 1.11 13.14 -6.58
N LYS A 95 1.29 12.32 -7.62
CA LYS A 95 2.58 12.20 -8.33
C LYS A 95 2.92 13.47 -9.10
N ASP A 96 1.94 14.08 -9.75
CA ASP A 96 2.12 15.37 -10.45
C ASP A 96 2.44 16.49 -9.46
N LEU A 97 1.71 16.55 -8.35
CA LEU A 97 1.99 17.52 -7.28
C LEU A 97 3.41 17.36 -6.74
N ALA A 98 3.81 16.14 -6.38
CA ALA A 98 5.15 15.86 -5.86
C ALA A 98 6.25 16.21 -6.87
N THR A 99 6.06 15.87 -8.15
CA THR A 99 7.03 16.21 -9.23
C THR A 99 7.20 17.71 -9.39
N ARG A 100 6.15 18.50 -9.13
CA ARG A 100 6.20 19.98 -9.17
C ARG A 100 6.67 20.61 -7.84
N GLY A 101 7.19 19.82 -6.91
CA GLY A 101 7.67 20.29 -5.60
C GLY A 101 6.55 20.75 -4.66
N ARG A 102 5.29 20.35 -4.91
CA ARG A 102 4.14 20.65 -4.06
C ARG A 102 3.84 19.43 -3.16
N THR A 103 3.47 19.66 -1.92
CA THR A 103 3.06 18.58 -1.01
C THR A 103 1.66 18.08 -1.39
N PRO A 104 1.49 16.80 -1.71
CA PRO A 104 0.16 16.21 -1.94
C PRO A 104 -0.68 16.24 -0.65
N PRO A 105 -1.97 16.57 -0.70
CA PRO A 105 -2.86 16.51 0.47
C PRO A 105 -2.88 15.13 1.16
N THR A 106 -2.69 14.06 0.41
CA THR A 106 -2.62 12.69 0.95
C THR A 106 -1.36 12.44 1.78
N TRP A 107 -0.27 13.17 1.57
CA TRP A 107 0.92 13.06 2.42
C TRP A 107 0.70 13.75 3.78
N GLU A 108 0.11 14.95 3.76
CA GLU A 108 -0.27 15.67 5.00
C GLU A 108 -1.30 14.85 5.80
N LEU A 109 -2.28 14.25 5.11
CA LEU A 109 -3.24 13.34 5.72
C LEU A 109 -2.54 12.14 6.38
N ALA A 110 -1.65 11.45 5.68
CA ALA A 110 -0.94 10.30 6.20
C ALA A 110 -0.13 10.65 7.46
N GLU A 111 0.60 11.77 7.43
CA GLU A 111 1.39 12.24 8.57
C GLU A 111 0.52 12.59 9.78
N ARG A 112 -0.63 13.23 9.55
CA ARG A 112 -1.61 13.52 10.60
C ARG A 112 -2.14 12.25 11.23
N LEU A 113 -2.62 11.28 10.43
CA LEU A 113 -3.16 10.02 10.92
C LEU A 113 -2.12 9.20 11.69
N ILE A 114 -0.88 9.15 11.19
CA ILE A 114 0.23 8.49 11.90
C ILE A 114 0.48 9.16 13.27
N ALA A 115 0.46 10.49 13.33
CA ALA A 115 0.63 11.23 14.57
C ALA A 115 -0.53 11.00 15.56
N GLU A 116 -1.72 10.68 15.06
CA GLU A 116 -2.90 10.30 15.84
C GLU A 116 -2.85 8.81 16.29
N GLY A 117 -1.82 8.05 15.91
CA GLY A 117 -1.63 6.64 16.28
C GLY A 117 -2.28 5.63 15.33
N VAL A 118 -2.76 6.07 14.17
CA VAL A 118 -3.32 5.17 13.15
C VAL A 118 -2.20 4.33 12.54
N ALA A 119 -2.33 2.99 12.60
CA ALA A 119 -1.34 2.06 12.06
C ALA A 119 -1.45 1.88 10.54
N GLY A 120 -2.63 2.09 9.98
CA GLY A 120 -2.88 1.98 8.55
C GLY A 120 -4.30 2.35 8.15
N ILE A 121 -4.58 2.30 6.86
CA ILE A 121 -5.87 2.67 6.30
C ILE A 121 -6.40 1.61 5.33
N LEU A 122 -7.73 1.50 5.26
CA LEU A 122 -8.44 0.93 4.12
C LEU A 122 -8.91 2.06 3.22
N VAL A 123 -8.67 1.98 1.92
CA VAL A 123 -9.07 3.02 0.97
C VAL A 123 -9.38 2.40 -0.39
N ARG A 124 -10.33 2.96 -1.13
CA ARG A 124 -10.66 2.51 -2.49
C ARG A 124 -9.44 2.62 -3.41
N SER A 125 -9.30 1.67 -4.31
CA SER A 125 -8.25 1.71 -5.33
C SER A 125 -8.46 2.90 -6.27
N PHE A 126 -7.36 3.56 -6.64
CA PHE A 126 -7.32 4.62 -7.65
C PHE A 126 -6.74 4.13 -8.97
N ALA A 127 -6.60 2.81 -9.14
CA ALA A 127 -6.14 2.22 -10.38
C ALA A 127 -7.17 2.41 -11.49
N SER A 128 -6.71 2.61 -12.72
CA SER A 128 -7.61 2.66 -13.87
C SER A 128 -8.32 1.32 -14.03
N GLY A 129 -9.65 1.36 -14.13
CA GLY A 129 -10.49 0.16 -14.21
C GLY A 129 -10.91 -0.42 -12.85
N ALA A 130 -10.49 0.18 -11.73
CA ALA A 130 -10.96 -0.22 -10.41
C ALA A 130 -12.45 0.10 -10.21
N SER A 131 -13.11 -0.74 -9.45
CA SER A 131 -14.50 -0.63 -9.00
C SER A 131 -14.58 -0.32 -7.50
N ASP A 132 -15.77 -0.13 -6.97
CA ASP A 132 -15.98 0.05 -5.52
C ASP A 132 -15.57 -1.16 -4.67
N ALA A 133 -15.50 -2.34 -5.28
CA ALA A 133 -15.03 -3.57 -4.61
C ALA A 133 -13.49 -3.63 -4.49
N ASP A 134 -12.78 -2.74 -5.19
CA ASP A 134 -11.32 -2.72 -5.20
C ASP A 134 -10.80 -1.82 -4.09
N VAL A 135 -10.43 -2.43 -2.97
CA VAL A 135 -9.97 -1.75 -1.75
C VAL A 135 -8.52 -2.11 -1.47
N ASN A 136 -7.73 -1.10 -1.18
CA ASN A 136 -6.35 -1.23 -0.73
C ASN A 136 -6.28 -1.12 0.80
N ALA A 137 -5.37 -1.91 1.40
CA ALA A 137 -4.93 -1.76 2.77
C ALA A 137 -3.48 -1.26 2.76
N ILE A 138 -3.23 -0.16 3.44
CA ILE A 138 -1.93 0.49 3.49
C ILE A 138 -1.51 0.57 4.94
N PHE A 139 -0.34 0.02 5.27
CA PHE A 139 0.19 -0.02 6.62
C PHE A 139 1.39 0.91 6.73
N TRP A 140 1.43 1.71 7.79
CA TRP A 140 2.57 2.55 8.19
C TRP A 140 3.29 1.96 9.40
N THR A 141 2.53 1.26 10.26
CA THR A 141 3.06 0.51 11.40
C THR A 141 2.67 -0.96 11.23
N TRP A 142 3.66 -1.84 11.13
CA TRP A 142 3.45 -3.29 11.06
C TRP A 142 4.69 -4.06 11.52
N GLY A 143 4.48 -5.30 11.90
CA GLY A 143 5.52 -6.23 12.34
C GLY A 143 5.07 -7.68 12.23
N PRO A 144 5.86 -8.61 12.76
CA PRO A 144 5.52 -10.04 12.72
C PRO A 144 4.45 -10.45 13.74
N ASP A 145 4.16 -9.61 14.75
CA ASP A 145 3.32 -9.94 15.88
C ASP A 145 2.22 -8.88 16.12
N PRO A 146 1.10 -9.28 16.78
CA PRO A 146 0.09 -8.32 17.24
C PRO A 146 0.70 -7.25 18.18
N PRO A 147 0.09 -6.05 18.26
CA PRO A 147 -1.21 -5.68 17.71
C PRO A 147 -1.20 -5.24 16.24
N HIS A 148 -0.06 -5.22 15.57
CA HIS A 148 0.07 -4.74 14.19
C HIS A 148 0.74 -5.80 13.30
N GLN A 149 0.22 -7.04 13.37
CA GLN A 149 0.77 -8.15 12.59
C GLN A 149 0.41 -8.02 11.12
N VAL A 150 1.43 -8.08 10.25
CA VAL A 150 1.31 -8.30 8.80
C VAL A 150 2.43 -9.22 8.38
N ARG A 151 2.12 -10.48 8.07
CA ARG A 151 3.10 -11.53 7.73
C ARG A 151 2.80 -12.14 6.39
N VAL A 152 3.81 -12.27 5.54
CA VAL A 152 3.67 -13.00 4.29
C VAL A 152 3.47 -14.50 4.56
N ILE A 153 2.52 -15.10 3.84
CA ILE A 153 2.25 -16.55 3.90
C ILE A 153 3.20 -17.23 2.91
N ASP A 154 4.21 -17.91 3.44
CA ASP A 154 5.19 -18.68 2.66
C ASP A 154 5.52 -20.01 3.35
N GLU A 155 4.51 -20.83 3.54
CA GLU A 155 4.59 -22.13 4.26
C GLU A 155 5.64 -23.08 3.64
N PHE A 156 5.89 -22.96 2.35
CA PHE A 156 6.81 -23.82 1.60
C PHE A 156 8.16 -23.17 1.33
N GLN A 157 8.45 -21.99 1.89
CA GLN A 157 9.70 -21.24 1.73
C GLN A 157 10.08 -21.05 0.24
N ARG A 158 9.10 -20.63 -0.57
CA ARG A 158 9.28 -20.42 -2.01
C ARG A 158 9.79 -19.03 -2.37
N LEU A 159 9.70 -18.07 -1.45
CA LEU A 159 10.26 -16.74 -1.65
C LEU A 159 11.80 -16.83 -1.63
N PRO A 160 12.47 -16.07 -2.48
CA PRO A 160 13.94 -16.04 -2.46
C PRO A 160 14.44 -15.47 -1.11
N ARG A 161 15.59 -15.96 -0.67
CA ARG A 161 16.19 -15.50 0.60
C ARG A 161 16.98 -14.20 0.46
N ASP A 162 17.36 -13.87 -0.75
CA ASP A 162 18.16 -12.67 -1.08
C ASP A 162 17.98 -12.27 -2.56
N ASP A 163 18.73 -11.26 -3.00
CA ASP A 163 18.70 -10.73 -4.36
C ASP A 163 19.80 -11.29 -5.28
N ARG A 164 20.53 -12.34 -4.89
CA ARG A 164 21.71 -12.84 -5.65
C ARG A 164 21.39 -13.25 -7.07
N SER A 165 20.18 -13.75 -7.34
CA SER A 165 19.75 -14.11 -8.69
C SER A 165 19.56 -12.92 -9.63
N TRP A 166 19.67 -11.69 -9.11
CA TRP A 166 19.42 -10.45 -9.82
C TRP A 166 20.64 -9.53 -9.95
N ARG A 167 21.80 -10.05 -9.52
CA ARG A 167 23.11 -9.34 -9.58
C ARG A 167 23.92 -9.74 -10.80
#